data_efa479baa1b26208c5905301a96d8a8a
#
_entry.id   efa479baa1b26208c5905301a96d8a8a
#
_cell.length_a   1.000
_cell.length_b   1.000
_cell.length_c   1.000
_cell.angle_alpha   90.00
_cell.angle_beta   90.00
_cell.angle_gamma   90.00
#
_symmetry.space_group_name_H-M   'P 1'
#
loop_
_entity.id
_entity.type
_entity.pdbx_description
1 polymer ?
#
loop_
_entity_poly.entity_id
_entity_poly.type
_entity_poly.pdbx_seq_one_letter_code
_entity_poly.pdbx_strand_id
1 'polypeptide(L)'
;MAAIIPPCSVNGVTLTIRKFTARHFGIEDLIQAGTMERWVANQLENYVLARKNVLIAGGTGTGKTTLLNVLGKFIPPDERILLIEDTSEIHMDHHNLVRFEARQAQNGVPPVSIRDLLKAALRHRPDRIILGEIRGGEAFDLLQLLNTGHSGSLSTVHATSARQALSRFTSCVLQSGVDLPYRAIKANIGDSVNVVIQLERRPGKRFVSEVVQVIRYDADLDEYDFGAVYQCPQEKP
;
A
#
# COMPACT_ATOMS: atom_id res chain seq x y z
N MET A 1 3.68 -20.02 4.00
CA MET A 1 3.79 -21.36 3.41
C MET A 1 2.42 -21.71 2.82
N ALA A 2 2.35 -22.21 1.59
CA ALA A 2 1.12 -22.68 0.95
C ALA A 2 1.34 -24.09 0.42
N ALA A 3 0.34 -24.97 0.60
CA ALA A 3 0.37 -26.34 0.10
C ALA A 3 -0.94 -26.64 -0.62
N ILE A 4 -0.84 -27.37 -1.71
CA ILE A 4 -1.99 -27.90 -2.45
C ILE A 4 -1.78 -29.40 -2.60
N ILE A 5 -2.83 -30.16 -2.28
CA ILE A 5 -2.83 -31.63 -2.32
C ILE A 5 -3.78 -32.14 -3.41
N PRO A 6 -3.65 -33.41 -3.86
CA PRO A 6 -4.63 -34.03 -4.73
C PRO A 6 -6.04 -33.96 -4.10
N PRO A 7 -7.12 -33.89 -4.91
CA PRO A 7 -7.12 -33.90 -6.38
C PRO A 7 -6.82 -32.57 -7.05
N CYS A 8 -6.75 -31.43 -6.30
CA CYS A 8 -6.51 -30.11 -6.87
C CYS A 8 -5.07 -29.96 -7.43
N SER A 9 -4.09 -30.68 -6.88
CA SER A 9 -2.75 -30.77 -7.43
C SER A 9 -2.59 -32.04 -8.21
N VAL A 10 -2.65 -31.98 -9.55
CA VAL A 10 -2.70 -33.12 -10.45
C VAL A 10 -1.41 -33.96 -10.43
N ASN A 11 -0.26 -33.31 -10.26
CA ASN A 11 1.06 -33.95 -10.30
C ASN A 11 1.63 -34.29 -8.91
N GLY A 12 0.77 -34.45 -7.89
CA GLY A 12 1.18 -34.72 -6.51
C GLY A 12 1.11 -33.49 -5.61
N VAL A 13 1.69 -33.57 -4.41
CA VAL A 13 1.66 -32.49 -3.43
C VAL A 13 2.57 -31.34 -3.89
N THR A 14 2.02 -30.11 -3.93
CA THR A 14 2.78 -28.90 -4.21
C THR A 14 2.96 -28.11 -2.92
N LEU A 15 4.20 -27.72 -2.61
CA LEU A 15 4.55 -26.90 -1.44
C LEU A 15 5.32 -25.66 -1.89
N THR A 16 4.81 -24.49 -1.50
CA THR A 16 5.49 -23.22 -1.72
C THR A 16 5.87 -22.58 -0.39
N ILE A 17 7.15 -22.31 -0.21
CA ILE A 17 7.69 -21.67 0.98
C ILE A 17 8.22 -20.27 0.60
N ARG A 18 7.54 -19.23 1.08
CA ARG A 18 8.03 -17.86 0.97
C ARG A 18 8.99 -17.60 2.14
N LYS A 19 10.26 -17.42 1.83
CA LYS A 19 11.25 -17.07 2.85
C LYS A 19 11.20 -15.56 3.13
N PHE A 20 11.18 -15.20 4.39
CA PHE A 20 11.42 -13.81 4.78
C PHE A 20 12.91 -13.51 4.60
N THR A 21 13.21 -12.48 3.82
CA THR A 21 14.60 -12.03 3.66
C THR A 21 14.98 -11.16 4.86
N ALA A 22 16.03 -11.56 5.58
CA ALA A 22 16.57 -10.79 6.70
C ALA A 22 17.25 -9.46 6.28
N ARG A 23 17.30 -9.15 4.97
CA ARG A 23 17.97 -7.95 4.50
C ARG A 23 17.04 -6.74 4.65
N HIS A 24 17.39 -5.86 5.57
CA HIS A 24 16.74 -4.57 5.77
C HIS A 24 17.33 -3.55 4.79
N PHE A 25 16.57 -3.24 3.74
CA PHE A 25 16.95 -2.17 2.81
C PHE A 25 16.80 -0.80 3.47
N GLY A 26 17.77 0.08 3.20
CA GLY A 26 17.68 1.52 3.43
C GLY A 26 17.37 2.26 2.14
N ILE A 27 17.18 3.57 2.23
CA ILE A 27 16.95 4.40 1.04
C ILE A 27 18.18 4.40 0.12
N GLU A 28 19.38 4.38 0.70
CA GLU A 28 20.64 4.33 -0.04
C GLU A 28 20.79 3.04 -0.85
N ASP A 29 20.35 1.90 -0.29
CA ASP A 29 20.36 0.63 -1.02
C ASP A 29 19.46 0.70 -2.26
N LEU A 30 18.29 1.35 -2.17
CA LEU A 30 17.38 1.51 -3.28
C LEU A 30 17.95 2.44 -4.37
N ILE A 31 18.63 3.51 -3.97
CA ILE A 31 19.28 4.44 -4.91
C ILE A 31 20.45 3.72 -5.61
N GLN A 32 21.32 3.02 -4.88
CA GLN A 32 22.44 2.26 -5.44
C GLN A 32 21.97 1.13 -6.36
N ALA A 33 20.85 0.49 -6.06
CA ALA A 33 20.23 -0.52 -6.92
C ALA A 33 19.56 0.08 -8.18
N GLY A 34 19.55 1.41 -8.34
CA GLY A 34 18.91 2.10 -9.45
C GLY A 34 17.37 2.01 -9.42
N THR A 35 16.81 1.80 -8.21
CA THR A 35 15.34 1.77 -8.03
C THR A 35 14.74 3.15 -8.25
N MET A 36 15.46 4.21 -7.83
CA MET A 36 15.07 5.61 -8.05
C MET A 36 16.29 6.51 -7.96
N GLU A 37 16.16 7.73 -8.48
CA GLU A 37 17.15 8.79 -8.35
C GLU A 37 17.09 9.42 -6.94
N ARG A 38 18.21 10.03 -6.51
CA ARG A 38 18.34 10.70 -5.20
C ARG A 38 17.25 11.75 -4.96
N TRP A 39 16.99 12.59 -5.95
CA TRP A 39 16.00 13.67 -5.80
C TRP A 39 14.57 13.11 -5.65
N VAL A 40 14.25 11.99 -6.31
CA VAL A 40 12.97 11.29 -6.12
C VAL A 40 12.87 10.77 -4.69
N ALA A 41 13.93 10.13 -4.18
CA ALA A 41 13.98 9.65 -2.79
C ALA A 41 13.73 10.79 -1.79
N ASN A 42 14.39 11.94 -1.96
CA ASN A 42 14.20 13.13 -1.12
C ASN A 42 12.75 13.65 -1.19
N GLN A 43 12.16 13.62 -2.39
CA GLN A 43 10.76 14.03 -2.56
C GLN A 43 9.79 13.08 -1.84
N LEU A 44 10.04 11.76 -1.89
CA LEU A 44 9.23 10.78 -1.17
C LEU A 44 9.36 10.94 0.35
N GLU A 45 10.56 11.20 0.86
CA GLU A 45 10.79 11.54 2.27
C GLU A 45 9.97 12.79 2.68
N ASN A 46 10.01 13.86 1.88
CA ASN A 46 9.23 15.07 2.13
C ASN A 46 7.72 14.77 2.19
N TYR A 47 7.20 13.88 1.35
CA TYR A 47 5.78 13.48 1.42
C TYR A 47 5.45 12.76 2.71
N VAL A 48 6.32 11.87 3.18
CA VAL A 48 6.12 11.18 4.45
C VAL A 48 6.14 12.17 5.61
N LEU A 49 7.13 13.08 5.65
CA LEU A 49 7.25 14.11 6.70
C LEU A 49 6.07 15.08 6.68
N ALA A 50 5.58 15.45 5.48
CA ALA A 50 4.40 16.30 5.30
C ALA A 50 3.06 15.56 5.54
N ARG A 51 3.10 14.33 6.08
CA ARG A 51 1.91 13.51 6.40
C ARG A 51 0.97 13.31 5.20
N LYS A 52 1.53 13.16 4.00
CA LYS A 52 0.74 12.82 2.81
C LYS A 52 0.33 11.36 2.86
N ASN A 53 -0.91 11.07 2.46
CA ASN A 53 -1.38 9.70 2.27
C ASN A 53 -0.81 9.16 0.95
N VAL A 54 0.02 8.12 1.05
CA VAL A 54 0.77 7.57 -0.07
C VAL A 54 0.26 6.18 -0.41
N LEU A 55 -0.08 5.97 -1.68
CA LEU A 55 -0.46 4.68 -2.24
C LEU A 55 0.67 4.15 -3.12
N ILE A 56 1.26 3.02 -2.75
CA ILE A 56 2.34 2.37 -3.48
C ILE A 56 1.73 1.29 -4.37
N ALA A 57 1.83 1.48 -5.67
CA ALA A 57 1.26 0.61 -6.68
C ALA A 57 2.33 -0.20 -7.42
N GLY A 58 1.94 -1.34 -7.96
CA GLY A 58 2.83 -2.21 -8.75
C GLY A 58 2.36 -3.65 -8.81
N GLY A 59 2.87 -4.41 -9.74
CA GLY A 59 2.63 -5.84 -9.89
C GLY A 59 3.26 -6.67 -8.77
N THR A 60 3.13 -8.00 -8.89
CA THR A 60 3.75 -8.94 -7.94
C THR A 60 5.28 -8.87 -8.05
N GLY A 61 5.96 -8.78 -6.90
CA GLY A 61 7.43 -8.80 -6.83
C GLY A 61 8.11 -7.54 -7.36
N THR A 62 7.39 -6.41 -7.52
CA THR A 62 7.97 -5.11 -7.92
C THR A 62 8.68 -4.39 -6.78
N GLY A 63 8.49 -4.81 -5.51
CA GLY A 63 9.16 -4.22 -4.36
C GLY A 63 8.28 -3.24 -3.56
N LYS A 64 6.94 -3.30 -3.69
CA LYS A 64 6.00 -2.44 -2.94
C LYS A 64 6.26 -2.48 -1.43
N THR A 65 6.29 -3.67 -0.83
CA THR A 65 6.54 -3.86 0.60
C THR A 65 7.93 -3.37 1.01
N THR A 66 8.93 -3.54 0.13
CA THR A 66 10.30 -3.02 0.37
C THR A 66 10.29 -1.49 0.41
N LEU A 67 9.65 -0.84 -0.56
CA LEU A 67 9.54 0.62 -0.58
C LEU A 67 8.74 1.13 0.61
N LEU A 68 7.63 0.47 0.96
CA LEU A 68 6.83 0.83 2.14
C LEU A 68 7.67 0.75 3.43
N ASN A 69 8.47 -0.30 3.61
CA ASN A 69 9.39 -0.44 4.74
C ASN A 69 10.42 0.71 4.80
N VAL A 70 10.96 1.11 3.65
CA VAL A 70 11.92 2.21 3.57
C VAL A 70 11.26 3.55 3.89
N LEU A 71 10.08 3.82 3.32
CA LEU A 71 9.34 5.06 3.59
C LEU A 71 8.89 5.15 5.06
N GLY A 72 8.53 4.02 5.66
CA GLY A 72 8.16 3.96 7.07
C GLY A 72 9.28 4.42 8.03
N LYS A 73 10.55 4.31 7.62
CA LYS A 73 11.69 4.80 8.42
C LYS A 73 11.79 6.33 8.50
N PHE A 74 11.11 7.05 7.59
CA PHE A 74 11.05 8.52 7.63
C PHE A 74 9.96 9.05 8.55
N ILE A 75 9.13 8.19 9.11
CA ILE A 75 8.10 8.61 10.07
C ILE A 75 8.80 9.04 11.36
N PRO A 76 8.48 10.25 11.89
CA PRO A 76 9.06 10.75 13.13
C PRO A 76 8.89 9.77 14.31
N PRO A 77 9.92 9.61 15.16
CA PRO A 77 9.94 8.56 16.21
C PRO A 77 8.92 8.80 17.34
N ASP A 78 8.40 9.99 17.49
CA ASP A 78 7.37 10.38 18.46
C ASP A 78 5.95 10.02 17.99
N GLU A 79 5.74 9.75 16.71
CA GLU A 79 4.44 9.38 16.18
C GLU A 79 4.08 7.92 16.47
N ARG A 80 2.82 7.67 16.83
CA ARG A 80 2.29 6.32 17.06
C ARG A 80 1.83 5.71 15.74
N ILE A 81 2.48 4.63 15.35
CA ILE A 81 2.15 3.88 14.12
C ILE A 81 1.31 2.66 14.47
N LEU A 82 0.21 2.49 13.74
CA LEU A 82 -0.55 1.25 13.74
C LEU A 82 -0.38 0.56 12.39
N LEU A 83 0.28 -0.60 12.41
CA LEU A 83 0.55 -1.42 11.23
C LEU A 83 -0.45 -2.59 11.20
N ILE A 84 -1.17 -2.72 10.08
CA ILE A 84 -2.17 -3.77 9.88
C ILE A 84 -1.81 -4.58 8.64
N GLU A 85 -1.74 -5.90 8.77
CA GLU A 85 -1.36 -6.82 7.69
C GLU A 85 -2.24 -8.08 7.69
N ASP A 86 -2.38 -8.69 6.52
CA ASP A 86 -2.97 -10.04 6.40
C ASP A 86 -2.00 -11.12 6.90
N THR A 87 -0.74 -10.96 6.56
CA THR A 87 0.39 -11.76 7.05
C THR A 87 1.54 -10.83 7.32
N SER A 88 2.20 -10.98 8.46
CA SER A 88 3.29 -10.11 8.90
C SER A 88 4.50 -10.20 7.95
N GLU A 89 4.66 -9.23 7.05
CA GLU A 89 5.76 -9.11 6.09
C GLU A 89 6.57 -7.81 6.27
N ILE A 90 5.94 -6.79 6.88
CA ILE A 90 6.56 -5.48 7.07
C ILE A 90 7.43 -5.49 8.32
N HIS A 91 8.68 -5.07 8.17
CA HIS A 91 9.63 -4.94 9.25
C HIS A 91 10.02 -3.48 9.44
N MET A 92 9.39 -2.85 10.40
CA MET A 92 9.61 -1.45 10.73
C MET A 92 10.18 -1.38 12.14
N ASP A 93 11.37 -0.81 12.27
CA ASP A 93 11.99 -0.50 13.56
C ASP A 93 11.55 0.92 13.96
N HIS A 94 10.50 0.98 14.78
CA HIS A 94 9.93 2.24 15.24
C HIS A 94 9.53 2.14 16.72
N HIS A 95 9.85 3.16 17.49
CA HIS A 95 9.70 3.15 18.94
C HIS A 95 8.24 2.95 19.41
N ASN A 96 7.29 3.56 18.74
CA ASN A 96 5.86 3.49 19.08
C ASN A 96 5.06 2.78 17.97
N LEU A 97 5.40 1.50 17.72
CA LEU A 97 4.76 0.66 16.71
C LEU A 97 3.82 -0.35 17.38
N VAL A 98 2.55 -0.33 16.96
CA VAL A 98 1.56 -1.37 17.28
C VAL A 98 1.27 -2.16 16.02
N ARG A 99 1.34 -3.50 16.10
CA ARG A 99 1.15 -4.39 14.96
C ARG A 99 -0.09 -5.25 15.15
N PHE A 100 -0.91 -5.29 14.12
CA PHE A 100 -2.05 -6.20 14.03
C PHE A 100 -1.92 -7.09 12.81
N GLU A 101 -2.19 -8.35 12.99
CA GLU A 101 -2.22 -9.35 11.92
C GLU A 101 -3.61 -9.99 11.87
N ALA A 102 -4.18 -10.09 10.66
CA ALA A 102 -5.44 -10.77 10.44
C ALA A 102 -5.29 -12.27 10.72
N ARG A 103 -6.38 -12.91 11.10
CA ARG A 103 -6.38 -14.33 11.41
C ARG A 103 -7.48 -15.04 10.64
N GLN A 104 -7.11 -16.09 9.95
CA GLN A 104 -8.05 -17.01 9.32
C GLN A 104 -8.78 -17.85 10.39
N ALA A 105 -9.98 -18.33 10.06
CA ALA A 105 -10.70 -19.26 10.93
C ALA A 105 -9.87 -20.54 11.17
N GLN A 106 -9.71 -20.93 12.42
CA GLN A 106 -8.97 -22.13 12.82
C GLN A 106 -9.63 -22.80 14.00
N ASN A 107 -9.87 -24.14 13.89
CA ASN A 107 -10.27 -25.00 15.02
C ASN A 107 -11.30 -24.40 16.00
N GLY A 108 -12.40 -23.86 15.49
CA GLY A 108 -13.46 -23.27 16.31
C GLY A 108 -13.21 -21.82 16.77
N VAL A 109 -12.07 -21.23 16.43
CA VAL A 109 -11.79 -19.81 16.68
C VAL A 109 -12.23 -19.00 15.46
N PRO A 110 -13.11 -17.98 15.63
CA PRO A 110 -13.56 -17.16 14.51
C PRO A 110 -12.43 -16.37 13.85
N PRO A 111 -12.53 -16.05 12.54
CA PRO A 111 -11.57 -15.21 11.86
C PRO A 111 -11.58 -13.78 12.44
N VAL A 112 -10.46 -13.08 12.28
CA VAL A 112 -10.37 -11.64 12.50
C VAL A 112 -9.88 -11.01 11.20
N SER A 113 -10.73 -10.23 10.56
CA SER A 113 -10.44 -9.63 9.27
C SER A 113 -9.65 -8.31 9.41
N ILE A 114 -9.02 -7.86 8.32
CA ILE A 114 -8.41 -6.53 8.25
C ILE A 114 -9.45 -5.44 8.56
N ARG A 115 -10.71 -5.61 8.14
CA ARG A 115 -11.80 -4.68 8.46
C ARG A 115 -12.05 -4.55 9.96
N ASP A 116 -12.04 -5.67 10.69
CA ASP A 116 -12.21 -5.67 12.15
C ASP A 116 -11.04 -4.95 12.82
N LEU A 117 -9.81 -5.17 12.31
CA LEU A 117 -8.62 -4.52 12.82
C LEU A 117 -8.60 -3.01 12.55
N LEU A 118 -9.03 -2.57 11.34
CA LEU A 118 -9.16 -1.14 11.01
C LEU A 118 -10.18 -0.44 11.92
N LYS A 119 -11.33 -1.09 12.20
CA LYS A 119 -12.32 -0.56 13.16
C LYS A 119 -11.77 -0.48 14.59
N ALA A 120 -10.99 -1.47 15.00
CA ALA A 120 -10.33 -1.46 16.31
C ALA A 120 -9.24 -0.37 16.38
N ALA A 121 -8.54 -0.09 15.26
CA ALA A 121 -7.47 0.88 15.14
C ALA A 121 -7.84 2.26 15.70
N LEU A 122 -9.06 2.74 15.43
CA LEU A 122 -9.57 4.03 15.91
C LEU A 122 -9.50 4.20 17.43
N ARG A 123 -9.59 3.09 18.18
CA ARG A 123 -9.54 3.09 19.64
C ARG A 123 -8.13 3.10 20.21
N HIS A 124 -7.12 2.94 19.35
CA HIS A 124 -5.70 2.89 19.73
C HIS A 124 -4.98 4.22 19.61
N ARG A 125 -5.71 5.29 19.20
CA ARG A 125 -5.19 6.66 19.02
C ARG A 125 -3.90 6.68 18.18
N PRO A 126 -3.91 6.16 16.95
CA PRO A 126 -2.75 6.20 16.08
C PRO A 126 -2.56 7.61 15.52
N ASP A 127 -1.30 8.00 15.34
CA ASP A 127 -0.94 9.16 14.54
C ASP A 127 -0.89 8.81 13.05
N ARG A 128 -0.49 7.56 12.74
CA ARG A 128 -0.49 7.00 11.39
C ARG A 128 -1.01 5.58 11.35
N ILE A 129 -1.67 5.25 10.24
CA ILE A 129 -2.10 3.89 9.95
C ILE A 129 -1.35 3.42 8.70
N ILE A 130 -0.71 2.26 8.81
CA ILE A 130 -0.06 1.60 7.69
C ILE A 130 -0.84 0.31 7.41
N LEU A 131 -1.37 0.20 6.20
CA LEU A 131 -2.03 -1.00 5.73
C LEU A 131 -1.12 -1.70 4.73
N GLY A 132 -0.70 -2.93 5.03
CA GLY A 132 0.23 -3.69 4.21
C GLY A 132 -0.20 -3.78 2.75
N GLU A 133 -1.47 -4.10 2.50
CA GLU A 133 -2.02 -4.16 1.14
C GLU A 133 -3.53 -3.98 1.14
N ILE A 134 -4.03 -3.26 0.12
CA ILE A 134 -5.46 -3.13 -0.20
C ILE A 134 -5.82 -4.22 -1.21
N ARG A 135 -6.72 -5.14 -0.85
CA ARG A 135 -7.15 -6.27 -1.69
C ARG A 135 -8.64 -6.32 -1.95
N GLY A 136 -9.47 -5.84 -1.00
CA GLY A 136 -10.91 -5.98 -1.04
C GLY A 136 -11.64 -4.92 -0.21
N GLY A 137 -12.73 -5.30 0.43
CA GLY A 137 -13.66 -4.40 1.11
C GLY A 137 -13.09 -3.58 2.28
N GLU A 138 -11.92 -3.94 2.82
CA GLU A 138 -11.18 -3.15 3.81
C GLU A 138 -10.80 -1.76 3.29
N ALA A 139 -10.75 -1.61 1.96
CA ALA A 139 -10.53 -0.33 1.29
C ALA A 139 -11.51 0.76 1.75
N PHE A 140 -12.77 0.40 2.02
CA PHE A 140 -13.77 1.34 2.52
C PHE A 140 -13.42 1.80 3.94
N ASP A 141 -13.09 0.88 4.83
CA ASP A 141 -12.77 1.20 6.22
C ASP A 141 -11.49 2.06 6.27
N LEU A 142 -10.48 1.77 5.43
CA LEU A 142 -9.31 2.62 5.27
C LEU A 142 -9.69 4.03 4.78
N LEU A 143 -10.52 4.14 3.74
CA LEU A 143 -10.96 5.43 3.19
C LEU A 143 -11.66 6.28 4.25
N GLN A 144 -12.49 5.68 5.10
CA GLN A 144 -13.11 6.37 6.22
C GLN A 144 -12.08 6.91 7.22
N LEU A 145 -11.04 6.13 7.52
CA LEU A 145 -9.93 6.56 8.39
C LEU A 145 -9.17 7.76 7.81
N LEU A 146 -8.85 7.71 6.51
CA LEU A 146 -8.17 8.81 5.82
C LEU A 146 -8.99 10.10 5.85
N ASN A 147 -10.31 10.00 5.68
CA ASN A 147 -11.24 11.15 5.71
C ASN A 147 -11.48 11.71 7.12
N THR A 148 -11.20 10.94 8.17
CA THR A 148 -11.42 11.37 9.56
C THR A 148 -10.18 11.96 10.25
N GLY A 149 -9.17 12.35 9.46
CA GLY A 149 -8.01 13.10 9.96
C GLY A 149 -6.77 12.25 10.25
N HIS A 150 -6.77 10.93 9.92
CA HIS A 150 -5.60 10.07 10.04
C HIS A 150 -4.70 10.21 8.79
N SER A 151 -4.14 11.39 8.61
CA SER A 151 -3.21 11.70 7.50
C SER A 151 -1.84 11.07 7.69
N GLY A 152 -1.11 10.87 6.58
CA GLY A 152 0.23 10.27 6.60
C GLY A 152 0.22 8.75 6.55
N SER A 153 -0.89 8.16 6.11
CA SER A 153 -1.03 6.72 5.93
C SER A 153 -0.26 6.23 4.71
N LEU A 154 0.34 5.05 4.83
CA LEU A 154 1.02 4.35 3.74
C LEU A 154 0.28 3.04 3.47
N SER A 155 0.03 2.75 2.20
CA SER A 155 -0.61 1.49 1.81
C SER A 155 -0.09 1.01 0.47
N THR A 156 -0.22 -0.29 0.20
CA THR A 156 0.12 -0.85 -1.12
C THR A 156 -1.12 -1.36 -1.84
N VAL A 157 -1.06 -1.40 -3.17
CA VAL A 157 -2.11 -1.94 -4.03
C VAL A 157 -1.53 -2.58 -5.28
N HIS A 158 -2.15 -3.64 -5.78
CA HIS A 158 -1.80 -4.21 -7.08
C HIS A 158 -2.42 -3.39 -8.21
N ALA A 159 -1.57 -2.74 -9.01
CA ALA A 159 -1.95 -2.01 -10.21
C ALA A 159 -0.79 -1.92 -11.21
N THR A 160 -1.07 -1.57 -12.46
CA THR A 160 -0.07 -1.44 -13.55
C THR A 160 0.24 0.01 -13.92
N SER A 161 -0.46 0.98 -13.32
CA SER A 161 -0.19 2.41 -13.42
C SER A 161 -0.79 3.17 -12.24
N ALA A 162 -0.37 4.41 -12.02
CA ALA A 162 -0.93 5.26 -10.96
C ALA A 162 -2.45 5.49 -11.15
N ARG A 163 -2.91 5.71 -12.38
CA ARG A 163 -4.35 5.86 -12.70
C ARG A 163 -5.13 4.59 -12.35
N GLN A 164 -4.60 3.41 -12.70
CA GLN A 164 -5.23 2.13 -12.37
C GLN A 164 -5.21 1.83 -10.87
N ALA A 165 -4.25 2.35 -10.11
CA ALA A 165 -4.21 2.20 -8.67
C ALA A 165 -5.45 2.80 -8.01
N LEU A 166 -5.87 4.01 -8.41
CA LEU A 166 -7.09 4.64 -7.90
C LEU A 166 -8.36 3.91 -8.36
N SER A 167 -8.40 3.44 -9.62
CA SER A 167 -9.51 2.61 -10.11
C SER A 167 -9.61 1.29 -9.34
N ARG A 168 -8.47 0.67 -9.03
CA ARG A 168 -8.44 -0.55 -8.21
C ARG A 168 -8.89 -0.29 -6.79
N PHE A 169 -8.47 0.84 -6.19
CA PHE A 169 -8.96 1.26 -4.88
C PHE A 169 -10.49 1.42 -4.89
N THR A 170 -11.05 2.12 -5.88
CA THR A 170 -12.50 2.27 -6.08
C THR A 170 -13.20 0.90 -6.14
N SER A 171 -12.66 -0.04 -6.94
CA SER A 171 -13.21 -1.39 -7.07
C SER A 171 -13.19 -2.14 -5.73
N CYS A 172 -12.12 -1.98 -4.93
CA CYS A 172 -12.04 -2.58 -3.60
C CYS A 172 -13.06 -1.96 -2.64
N VAL A 173 -13.28 -0.64 -2.69
CA VAL A 173 -14.33 0.01 -1.89
C VAL A 173 -15.71 -0.54 -2.23
N LEU A 174 -16.02 -0.74 -3.50
CA LEU A 174 -17.30 -1.34 -3.93
C LEU A 174 -17.49 -2.77 -3.40
N GLN A 175 -16.42 -3.53 -3.26
CA GLN A 175 -16.47 -4.89 -2.67
C GLN A 175 -16.84 -4.90 -1.18
N SER A 176 -16.82 -3.75 -0.50
CA SER A 176 -17.27 -3.66 0.90
C SER A 176 -18.77 -3.86 1.07
N GLY A 177 -19.54 -3.76 -0.02
CA GLY A 177 -21.00 -3.80 0.01
C GLY A 177 -21.64 -2.49 0.50
N VAL A 178 -20.88 -1.40 0.60
CA VAL A 178 -21.40 -0.09 1.00
C VAL A 178 -22.30 0.47 -0.11
N ASP A 179 -23.44 0.99 0.29
CA ASP A 179 -24.38 1.69 -0.62
C ASP A 179 -23.99 3.17 -0.74
N LEU A 180 -22.94 3.42 -1.56
CA LEU A 180 -22.48 4.77 -1.89
C LEU A 180 -22.45 4.94 -3.42
N PRO A 181 -22.87 6.11 -3.94
CA PRO A 181 -22.71 6.41 -5.35
C PRO A 181 -21.26 6.30 -5.80
N TYR A 182 -21.03 5.68 -6.96
CA TYR A 182 -19.70 5.48 -7.53
C TYR A 182 -18.86 6.76 -7.59
N ARG A 183 -19.47 7.89 -8.01
CA ARG A 183 -18.82 9.20 -8.06
C ARG A 183 -18.44 9.72 -6.67
N ALA A 184 -19.24 9.45 -5.65
CA ALA A 184 -18.91 9.83 -4.28
C ALA A 184 -17.70 9.06 -3.75
N ILE A 185 -17.58 7.77 -4.09
CA ILE A 185 -16.40 6.97 -3.75
C ILE A 185 -15.16 7.57 -4.40
N LYS A 186 -15.22 7.90 -5.71
CA LYS A 186 -14.08 8.49 -6.44
C LYS A 186 -13.69 9.86 -5.88
N ALA A 187 -14.67 10.71 -5.56
CA ALA A 187 -14.40 12.00 -4.93
C ALA A 187 -13.69 11.82 -3.60
N ASN A 188 -14.19 10.97 -2.72
CA ASN A 188 -13.57 10.67 -1.42
C ASN A 188 -12.14 10.14 -1.56
N ILE A 189 -11.87 9.29 -2.58
CA ILE A 189 -10.51 8.80 -2.86
C ILE A 189 -9.61 9.96 -3.34
N GLY A 190 -10.13 10.83 -4.23
CA GLY A 190 -9.39 12.00 -4.71
C GLY A 190 -9.00 12.98 -3.61
N ASP A 191 -9.88 13.15 -2.62
CA ASP A 191 -9.63 14.01 -1.47
C ASP A 191 -8.66 13.38 -0.46
N SER A 192 -8.63 12.05 -0.38
CA SER A 192 -7.88 11.33 0.66
C SER A 192 -6.51 10.86 0.22
N VAL A 193 -6.34 10.39 -1.02
CA VAL A 193 -5.06 9.91 -1.55
C VAL A 193 -4.30 11.09 -2.14
N ASN A 194 -3.12 11.40 -1.60
CA ASN A 194 -2.34 12.55 -2.05
C ASN A 194 -1.28 12.20 -3.09
N VAL A 195 -0.66 11.02 -2.96
CA VAL A 195 0.46 10.60 -3.82
C VAL A 195 0.28 9.14 -4.22
N VAL A 196 0.52 8.84 -5.48
CA VAL A 196 0.63 7.47 -5.97
C VAL A 196 2.04 7.26 -6.52
N ILE A 197 2.70 6.18 -6.08
CA ILE A 197 4.02 5.75 -6.53
C ILE A 197 3.86 4.45 -7.28
N GLN A 198 4.18 4.42 -8.56
CA GLN A 198 4.14 3.21 -9.38
C GLN A 198 5.52 2.55 -9.41
N LEU A 199 5.55 1.27 -9.10
CA LEU A 199 6.73 0.41 -9.20
C LEU A 199 6.58 -0.58 -10.35
N GLU A 200 7.64 -0.73 -11.12
CA GLU A 200 7.74 -1.73 -12.17
C GLU A 200 8.93 -2.67 -11.95
N ARG A 201 8.85 -3.81 -12.62
CA ARG A 201 9.91 -4.80 -12.67
C ARG A 201 10.25 -5.14 -14.12
N ARG A 202 11.54 -5.04 -14.46
CA ARG A 202 12.15 -5.60 -15.66
C ARG A 202 13.14 -6.70 -15.26
N PRO A 203 13.61 -7.54 -16.19
CA PRO A 203 14.66 -8.50 -15.89
C PRO A 203 15.87 -7.82 -15.20
N GLY A 204 16.21 -8.29 -14.00
CA GLY A 204 17.32 -7.75 -13.21
C GLY A 204 17.10 -6.41 -12.51
N LYS A 205 15.99 -5.70 -12.76
CA LYS A 205 15.77 -4.35 -12.23
C LYS A 205 14.36 -4.18 -11.67
N ARG A 206 14.25 -3.49 -10.53
CA ARG A 206 12.99 -2.96 -9.97
C ARG A 206 13.16 -1.46 -9.83
N PHE A 207 12.18 -0.69 -10.26
CA PHE A 207 12.32 0.76 -10.26
C PHE A 207 10.98 1.46 -10.09
N VAL A 208 11.04 2.70 -9.60
CA VAL A 208 9.92 3.64 -9.60
C VAL A 208 9.75 4.11 -11.03
N SER A 209 8.63 3.77 -11.65
CA SER A 209 8.33 4.19 -13.02
C SER A 209 7.62 5.53 -13.06
N GLU A 210 6.82 5.83 -12.04
CA GLU A 210 6.00 7.04 -12.00
C GLU A 210 5.76 7.46 -10.54
N VAL A 211 5.75 8.77 -10.30
CA VAL A 211 5.24 9.39 -9.06
C VAL A 211 4.31 10.51 -9.46
N VAL A 212 3.08 10.46 -8.99
CA VAL A 212 2.07 11.49 -9.24
C VAL A 212 1.44 11.98 -7.95
N GLN A 213 1.10 13.27 -7.93
CA GLN A 213 0.17 13.84 -6.94
C GLN A 213 -1.24 13.73 -7.48
N VAL A 214 -2.17 13.31 -6.63
CA VAL A 214 -3.60 13.38 -6.91
C VAL A 214 -4.04 14.79 -6.52
N ILE A 215 -4.49 15.57 -7.50
CA ILE A 215 -4.92 16.96 -7.29
C ILE A 215 -6.38 16.99 -6.86
N ARG A 216 -7.25 16.33 -7.62
CA ARG A 216 -8.69 16.24 -7.38
C ARG A 216 -9.31 15.17 -8.25
N TYR A 217 -10.56 14.84 -7.96
CA TYR A 217 -11.44 14.13 -8.86
C TYR A 217 -12.34 15.14 -9.59
N ASP A 218 -12.35 15.10 -10.91
CA ASP A 218 -13.25 15.86 -11.75
C ASP A 218 -14.51 15.04 -12.03
N ALA A 219 -15.63 15.46 -11.46
CA ALA A 219 -16.90 14.72 -11.57
C ALA A 219 -17.54 14.85 -12.95
N ASP A 220 -17.24 15.92 -13.70
CA ASP A 220 -17.82 16.15 -15.03
C ASP A 220 -17.15 15.24 -16.06
N LEU A 221 -15.81 15.11 -15.96
CA LEU A 221 -15.01 14.24 -16.83
C LEU A 221 -14.94 12.80 -16.35
N ASP A 222 -15.37 12.52 -15.12
CA ASP A 222 -15.21 11.23 -14.43
C ASP A 222 -13.74 10.77 -14.34
N GLU A 223 -12.81 11.71 -14.20
CA GLU A 223 -11.37 11.47 -14.17
C GLU A 223 -10.68 12.11 -12.95
N TYR A 224 -9.48 11.61 -12.62
CA TYR A 224 -8.60 12.25 -11.65
C TYR A 224 -7.61 13.17 -12.35
N ASP A 225 -7.44 14.37 -11.83
CA ASP A 225 -6.37 15.28 -12.21
C ASP A 225 -5.09 14.88 -11.47
N PHE A 226 -3.99 14.72 -12.20
CA PHE A 226 -2.69 14.37 -11.66
C PHE A 226 -1.65 15.47 -11.91
N GLY A 227 -0.91 15.82 -10.87
CA GLY A 227 0.35 16.55 -10.99
C GLY A 227 1.49 15.54 -11.19
N ALA A 228 2.13 15.55 -12.35
CA ALA A 228 3.30 14.72 -12.59
C ALA A 228 4.48 15.21 -11.73
N VAL A 229 5.06 14.31 -10.92
CA VAL A 229 6.24 14.58 -10.11
C VAL A 229 7.47 13.94 -10.72
N TYR A 230 7.33 12.69 -11.14
CA TYR A 230 8.40 11.92 -11.76
C TYR A 230 7.82 10.93 -12.75
N GLN A 231 8.51 10.78 -13.87
CA GLN A 231 8.32 9.70 -14.83
C GLN A 231 9.68 9.18 -15.26
N CYS A 232 9.89 7.88 -15.08
CA CYS A 232 11.13 7.24 -15.52
C CYS A 232 11.31 7.42 -17.04
N PRO A 233 12.45 7.94 -17.51
CA PRO A 233 12.72 8.01 -18.93
C PRO A 233 12.56 6.64 -19.58
N GLN A 234 11.81 6.58 -20.68
CA GLN A 234 11.72 5.34 -21.44
C GLN A 234 13.10 5.10 -22.06
N GLU A 235 13.76 4.01 -21.67
CA GLU A 235 14.91 3.54 -22.45
C GLU A 235 14.39 3.24 -23.85
N LYS A 236 14.91 3.99 -24.84
CA LYS A 236 14.62 3.67 -26.24
C LYS A 236 15.12 2.26 -26.51
N PRO A 237 14.33 1.43 -27.22
CA PRO A 237 14.69 0.05 -27.54
C PRO A 237 16.01 -0.06 -28.31
#